data_df8b5b727cbd6ee851675af3a2bd0281
#
_entry.id   df8b5b727cbd6ee851675af3a2bd0281
#
_cell.length_a   1.000
_cell.length_b   1.000
_cell.length_c   1.000
_cell.angle_alpha   90.00
_cell.angle_beta   90.00
_cell.angle_gamma   90.00
#
_symmetry.space_group_name_H-M   'P 1'
#
loop_
_entity.id
_entity.type
_entity.pdbx_description
1 polymer ?
#
loop_
_entity_poly.entity_id
_entity_poly.type
_entity_poly.pdbx_seq_one_letter_code
_entity_poly.pdbx_strand_id
1 'polypeptide(L)'
;DVSVAGTINAVVSHSDGLTIKLVGNNNLTTEYVVLSFTAPLTITGGGTLNAKSLKDCAIYANQTDLTIDNCTVNAESTVYGIAGDGGEKEHLTIKNADVTAIGTQYGSVSDFASLTLIGCNVVQPEGATFDPAKHGIVLNGDPVKTKVTIKKDPTGISAATAEPTVPQSIYSVSGVRLSGEFKNL
;
A
#
# COMPACT_ATOMS: atom_id res chain seq x y z
N ASP A 1 -18.19 11.67 6.97
CA ASP A 1 -18.47 10.22 7.03
C ASP A 1 -19.49 9.85 5.96
N VAL A 2 -19.19 8.84 5.16
CA VAL A 2 -20.07 8.30 4.14
C VAL A 2 -20.29 6.81 4.41
N SER A 3 -21.54 6.36 4.26
CA SER A 3 -21.88 4.92 4.29
C SER A 3 -22.75 4.60 3.10
N VAL A 4 -22.32 3.64 2.29
CA VAL A 4 -23.05 3.15 1.12
C VAL A 4 -23.08 1.63 1.13
N ALA A 5 -24.25 1.07 0.88
CA ALA A 5 -24.44 -0.36 0.62
C ALA A 5 -25.26 -0.54 -0.67
N GLY A 6 -24.82 -1.43 -1.53
CA GLY A 6 -25.45 -1.63 -2.84
C GLY A 6 -25.08 -2.92 -3.52
N THR A 7 -25.81 -3.23 -4.60
CA THR A 7 -25.61 -4.43 -5.42
C THR A 7 -24.64 -4.23 -6.59
N ILE A 8 -24.24 -2.98 -6.84
CA ILE A 8 -23.29 -2.62 -7.92
C ILE A 8 -22.04 -1.97 -7.31
N ASN A 9 -21.09 -1.57 -8.14
CA ASN A 9 -19.89 -0.85 -7.69
C ASN A 9 -20.28 0.47 -7.02
N ALA A 10 -19.58 0.83 -5.93
CA ALA A 10 -19.85 2.10 -5.25
C ALA A 10 -19.23 3.29 -5.99
N VAL A 11 -18.02 3.13 -6.52
CA VAL A 11 -17.31 4.14 -7.30
C VAL A 11 -16.73 3.51 -8.54
N VAL A 12 -17.03 4.09 -9.70
CA VAL A 12 -16.40 3.77 -10.98
C VAL A 12 -15.83 5.04 -11.59
N SER A 13 -14.57 5.02 -11.98
CA SER A 13 -13.92 6.17 -12.59
C SER A 13 -13.14 5.79 -13.84
N HIS A 14 -13.27 6.65 -14.86
CA HIS A 14 -12.48 6.62 -16.09
C HIS A 14 -11.74 7.95 -16.30
N SER A 15 -11.72 8.81 -15.29
CA SER A 15 -11.13 10.15 -15.39
C SER A 15 -9.67 10.12 -14.98
N ASP A 16 -8.81 10.67 -15.82
CA ASP A 16 -7.39 10.82 -15.51
C ASP A 16 -7.16 11.73 -14.29
N GLY A 17 -6.22 11.32 -13.43
CA GLY A 17 -5.77 12.13 -12.30
C GLY A 17 -6.82 12.31 -11.20
N LEU A 18 -7.78 11.40 -11.06
CA LEU A 18 -8.75 11.47 -9.98
C LEU A 18 -8.07 11.35 -8.61
N THR A 19 -8.44 12.24 -7.70
CA THR A 19 -8.04 12.17 -6.30
C THR A 19 -9.27 12.06 -5.41
N ILE A 20 -9.32 10.99 -4.60
CA ILE A 20 -10.32 10.81 -3.55
C ILE A 20 -9.73 11.28 -2.22
N LYS A 21 -10.25 12.38 -1.69
CA LYS A 21 -9.83 12.91 -0.39
C LYS A 21 -10.75 12.39 0.71
N LEU A 22 -10.21 11.53 1.55
CA LEU A 22 -10.92 10.95 2.69
C LEU A 22 -10.95 11.92 3.87
N VAL A 23 -12.14 12.12 4.44
CA VAL A 23 -12.38 12.86 5.70
C VAL A 23 -13.27 11.99 6.58
N GLY A 24 -12.86 11.80 7.83
CA GLY A 24 -13.58 10.92 8.77
C GLY A 24 -13.58 9.44 8.34
N ASN A 25 -14.65 8.72 8.66
CA ASN A 25 -14.80 7.29 8.35
C ASN A 25 -15.78 7.09 7.19
N ASN A 26 -15.33 6.46 6.13
CA ASN A 26 -16.15 6.18 4.95
C ASN A 26 -16.30 4.67 4.79
N ASN A 27 -17.54 4.18 4.80
CA ASN A 27 -17.87 2.75 4.75
C ASN A 27 -18.62 2.45 3.46
N LEU A 28 -17.99 1.69 2.58
CA LEU A 28 -18.56 1.29 1.30
C LEU A 28 -18.65 -0.24 1.25
N THR A 29 -19.85 -0.76 1.11
CA THR A 29 -20.11 -2.22 0.97
C THR A 29 -20.91 -2.47 -0.28
N THR A 30 -20.43 -3.39 -1.13
CA THR A 30 -21.08 -3.76 -2.39
C THR A 30 -21.07 -5.27 -2.61
N GLU A 31 -21.92 -5.75 -3.49
CA GLU A 31 -21.82 -7.13 -3.97
C GLU A 31 -20.60 -7.35 -4.86
N TYR A 32 -20.31 -6.38 -5.74
CA TYR A 32 -19.20 -6.42 -6.69
C TYR A 32 -18.06 -5.50 -6.26
N VAL A 33 -17.33 -4.93 -7.18
CA VAL A 33 -16.18 -4.07 -6.87
C VAL A 33 -16.62 -2.79 -6.14
N VAL A 34 -15.95 -2.43 -5.05
CA VAL A 34 -16.25 -1.17 -4.34
C VAL A 34 -15.71 0.01 -5.12
N LEU A 35 -14.41 0.02 -5.41
CA LEU A 35 -13.74 1.02 -6.25
C LEU A 35 -13.18 0.35 -7.49
N SER A 36 -13.62 0.78 -8.68
CA SER A 36 -13.10 0.36 -9.98
C SER A 36 -12.68 1.58 -10.80
N PHE A 37 -11.48 1.55 -11.36
CA PHE A 37 -10.96 2.67 -12.14
C PHE A 37 -10.02 2.19 -13.25
N THR A 38 -10.05 2.92 -14.39
CA THR A 38 -9.26 2.64 -15.59
C THR A 38 -8.26 3.74 -15.91
N ALA A 39 -8.11 4.71 -15.01
CA ALA A 39 -7.14 5.79 -15.07
C ALA A 39 -6.53 6.01 -13.69
N PRO A 40 -5.32 6.58 -13.56
CA PRO A 40 -4.62 6.69 -12.29
C PRO A 40 -5.46 7.32 -11.18
N LEU A 41 -5.51 6.66 -10.03
CA LEU A 41 -6.27 7.08 -8.86
C LEU A 41 -5.34 7.33 -7.67
N THR A 42 -5.56 8.44 -6.98
CA THR A 42 -4.97 8.72 -5.67
C THR A 42 -6.03 8.74 -4.59
N ILE A 43 -5.84 7.96 -3.51
CA ILE A 43 -6.65 8.02 -2.29
C ILE A 43 -5.80 8.67 -1.21
N THR A 44 -6.30 9.76 -0.61
CA THR A 44 -5.55 10.56 0.36
C THR A 44 -6.46 11.23 1.38
N GLY A 45 -5.94 12.07 2.30
CA GLY A 45 -6.72 13.04 3.09
C GLY A 45 -6.84 12.76 4.58
N GLY A 46 -6.12 11.79 5.13
CA GLY A 46 -6.05 11.53 6.58
C GLY A 46 -7.28 10.84 7.19
N GLY A 47 -8.32 10.57 6.41
CA GLY A 47 -9.49 9.79 6.84
C GLY A 47 -9.31 8.29 6.61
N THR A 48 -10.39 7.55 6.85
CA THR A 48 -10.45 6.09 6.68
C THR A 48 -11.42 5.71 5.58
N LEU A 49 -11.02 4.79 4.72
CA LEU A 49 -11.88 4.05 3.80
C LEU A 49 -12.00 2.60 4.26
N ASN A 50 -13.23 2.15 4.50
CA ASN A 50 -13.55 0.74 4.69
C ASN A 50 -14.30 0.27 3.45
N ALA A 51 -13.63 -0.46 2.58
CA ALA A 51 -14.16 -0.99 1.34
C ALA A 51 -14.40 -2.50 1.50
N LYS A 52 -15.65 -2.94 1.39
CA LYS A 52 -16.02 -4.35 1.50
C LYS A 52 -16.79 -4.80 0.27
N SER A 53 -16.22 -5.76 -0.44
CA SER A 53 -16.89 -6.48 -1.54
C SER A 53 -17.31 -7.88 -1.08
N LEU A 54 -18.50 -8.31 -1.50
CA LEU A 54 -19.00 -9.64 -1.14
C LEU A 54 -18.64 -10.72 -2.18
N LYS A 55 -18.43 -10.34 -3.45
CA LYS A 55 -18.30 -11.29 -4.56
C LYS A 55 -17.16 -11.01 -5.53
N ASP A 56 -16.42 -9.89 -5.35
CA ASP A 56 -15.39 -9.45 -6.30
C ASP A 56 -14.25 -8.72 -5.54
N CYS A 57 -13.48 -7.87 -6.21
CA CYS A 57 -12.42 -7.07 -5.59
C CYS A 57 -13.00 -5.97 -4.68
N ALA A 58 -12.36 -5.68 -3.56
CA ALA A 58 -12.72 -4.47 -2.83
C ALA A 58 -12.20 -3.21 -3.58
N ILE A 59 -10.95 -3.23 -4.06
CA ILE A 59 -10.38 -2.15 -4.88
C ILE A 59 -9.75 -2.77 -6.12
N TYR A 60 -10.12 -2.28 -7.30
CA TYR A 60 -9.67 -2.81 -8.58
C TYR A 60 -9.09 -1.72 -9.48
N ALA A 61 -7.79 -1.80 -9.71
CA ALA A 61 -7.03 -0.96 -10.63
C ALA A 61 -6.95 -1.65 -12.00
N ASN A 62 -7.85 -1.30 -12.90
CA ASN A 62 -7.93 -1.92 -14.22
C ASN A 62 -6.92 -1.27 -15.18
N GLN A 63 -5.79 -1.92 -15.40
CA GLN A 63 -4.68 -1.52 -16.27
C GLN A 63 -4.12 -0.12 -15.95
N THR A 64 -4.12 0.26 -14.68
CA THR A 64 -3.74 1.59 -14.24
C THR A 64 -3.16 1.61 -12.83
N ASP A 65 -2.62 2.75 -12.41
CA ASP A 65 -1.91 2.92 -11.14
C ASP A 65 -2.84 3.31 -9.99
N LEU A 66 -2.53 2.78 -8.80
CA LEU A 66 -3.15 3.16 -7.54
C LEU A 66 -2.11 3.77 -6.60
N THR A 67 -2.41 4.95 -6.08
CA THR A 67 -1.65 5.57 -4.99
C THR A 67 -2.52 5.71 -3.75
N ILE A 68 -2.03 5.23 -2.60
CA ILE A 68 -2.64 5.43 -1.28
C ILE A 68 -1.65 6.26 -0.46
N ASP A 69 -2.01 7.50 -0.13
CA ASP A 69 -1.11 8.47 0.52
C ASP A 69 -1.77 9.11 1.74
N ASN A 70 -1.12 9.02 2.88
CA ASN A 70 -1.52 9.70 4.13
C ASN A 70 -2.98 9.47 4.55
N CYS A 71 -3.44 8.23 4.49
CA CYS A 71 -4.79 7.83 4.90
C CYS A 71 -4.80 6.39 5.44
N THR A 72 -5.97 5.92 5.88
CA THR A 72 -6.19 4.52 6.25
C THR A 72 -7.11 3.86 5.26
N VAL A 73 -6.72 2.69 4.74
CA VAL A 73 -7.56 1.90 3.83
C VAL A 73 -7.70 0.48 4.36
N ASN A 74 -8.93 0.04 4.54
CA ASN A 74 -9.29 -1.33 4.86
C ASN A 74 -10.08 -1.90 3.68
N ALA A 75 -9.48 -2.84 2.94
CA ALA A 75 -10.08 -3.48 1.78
C ALA A 75 -10.33 -4.96 2.08
N GLU A 76 -11.58 -5.37 2.10
CA GLU A 76 -11.99 -6.74 2.41
C GLU A 76 -12.84 -7.33 1.30
N SER A 77 -12.52 -8.55 0.89
CA SER A 77 -13.31 -9.32 -0.07
C SER A 77 -13.11 -10.82 0.10
N THR A 78 -14.06 -11.58 -0.43
CA THR A 78 -13.91 -13.04 -0.60
C THR A 78 -13.03 -13.39 -1.80
N VAL A 79 -12.77 -12.46 -2.73
CA VAL A 79 -12.00 -12.70 -3.95
C VAL A 79 -10.63 -12.04 -3.84
N TYR A 80 -10.55 -10.73 -4.06
CA TYR A 80 -9.31 -9.94 -3.91
C TYR A 80 -9.52 -8.76 -2.97
N GLY A 81 -8.56 -8.48 -2.11
CA GLY A 81 -8.57 -7.27 -1.30
C GLY A 81 -8.30 -6.02 -2.16
N ILE A 82 -7.09 -5.86 -2.64
CA ILE A 82 -6.65 -4.81 -3.56
C ILE A 82 -6.00 -5.52 -4.74
N ALA A 83 -6.49 -5.29 -5.95
CA ALA A 83 -5.99 -5.97 -7.14
C ALA A 83 -5.79 -5.03 -8.34
N GLY A 84 -4.80 -5.37 -9.16
CA GLY A 84 -4.64 -4.89 -10.53
C GLY A 84 -5.38 -5.77 -11.54
N ASP A 85 -4.99 -5.70 -12.81
CA ASP A 85 -5.56 -6.47 -13.92
C ASP A 85 -4.45 -7.28 -14.63
N GLY A 86 -3.91 -8.27 -13.93
CA GLY A 86 -2.91 -9.20 -14.46
C GLY A 86 -1.46 -8.87 -14.16
N GLY A 87 -1.14 -7.74 -13.56
CA GLY A 87 0.20 -7.44 -13.06
C GLY A 87 1.23 -7.01 -14.10
N GLU A 88 0.81 -6.49 -15.24
CA GLU A 88 1.73 -6.04 -16.29
C GLU A 88 1.94 -4.52 -16.32
N LYS A 89 0.92 -3.73 -15.97
CA LYS A 89 0.92 -2.28 -16.11
C LYS A 89 0.55 -1.55 -14.82
N GLU A 90 -0.03 -2.25 -13.88
CA GLU A 90 -0.58 -1.69 -12.65
C GLU A 90 0.52 -1.53 -11.61
N HIS A 91 0.72 -0.30 -11.14
CA HIS A 91 1.65 -0.02 -10.05
C HIS A 91 0.89 0.42 -8.81
N LEU A 92 1.16 -0.26 -7.69
CA LEU A 92 0.62 0.12 -6.38
C LEU A 92 1.68 0.90 -5.61
N THR A 93 1.36 2.14 -5.25
CA THR A 93 2.18 2.97 -4.36
C THR A 93 1.43 3.21 -3.06
N ILE A 94 2.05 2.85 -1.92
CA ILE A 94 1.53 3.14 -0.59
C ILE A 94 2.54 4.02 0.13
N LYS A 95 2.09 5.21 0.54
CA LYS A 95 2.96 6.23 1.11
C LYS A 95 2.38 6.78 2.40
N ASN A 96 3.14 6.70 3.50
CA ASN A 96 2.75 7.23 4.80
C ASN A 96 1.31 6.85 5.21
N ALA A 97 0.87 5.64 4.88
CA ALA A 97 -0.50 5.18 5.02
C ALA A 97 -0.58 3.85 5.78
N ASP A 98 -1.72 3.62 6.43
CA ASP A 98 -2.07 2.33 7.02
C ASP A 98 -3.01 1.59 6.06
N VAL A 99 -2.61 0.40 5.63
CA VAL A 99 -3.43 -0.42 4.73
C VAL A 99 -3.64 -1.80 5.32
N THR A 100 -4.91 -2.23 5.33
CA THR A 100 -5.28 -3.61 5.59
C THR A 100 -5.99 -4.16 4.35
N ALA A 101 -5.52 -5.28 3.83
CA ALA A 101 -6.14 -5.95 2.69
C ALA A 101 -6.45 -7.41 3.05
N ILE A 102 -7.63 -7.88 2.67
CA ILE A 102 -8.08 -9.27 2.81
C ILE A 102 -8.75 -9.69 1.51
N GLY A 103 -8.20 -10.72 0.86
CA GLY A 103 -8.80 -11.41 -0.28
C GLY A 103 -8.57 -12.90 -0.11
N THR A 104 -9.63 -13.67 0.08
CA THR A 104 -9.50 -15.06 0.55
C THR A 104 -9.38 -16.09 -0.56
N GLN A 105 -9.75 -15.73 -1.80
CA GLN A 105 -9.73 -16.69 -2.93
C GLN A 105 -8.41 -16.64 -3.72
N TYR A 106 -7.97 -15.46 -4.16
CA TYR A 106 -6.82 -15.33 -5.03
C TYR A 106 -5.65 -14.58 -4.40
N GLY A 107 -5.92 -13.50 -3.63
CA GLY A 107 -4.88 -12.78 -2.92
C GLY A 107 -5.38 -11.50 -2.25
N SER A 108 -4.68 -11.10 -1.20
CA SER A 108 -5.04 -9.88 -0.48
C SER A 108 -4.52 -8.63 -1.16
N VAL A 109 -3.32 -8.69 -1.74
CA VAL A 109 -2.74 -7.68 -2.64
C VAL A 109 -2.13 -8.44 -3.81
N SER A 110 -2.71 -8.32 -5.00
CA SER A 110 -2.37 -9.14 -6.16
C SER A 110 -2.52 -8.41 -7.47
N ASP A 111 -1.95 -9.00 -8.53
CA ASP A 111 -2.08 -8.57 -9.92
C ASP A 111 -1.53 -7.15 -10.18
N PHE A 112 -0.43 -6.80 -9.48
CA PHE A 112 0.34 -5.58 -9.72
C PHE A 112 1.72 -5.89 -10.32
N ALA A 113 2.18 -5.07 -11.25
CA ALA A 113 3.54 -5.11 -11.80
C ALA A 113 4.57 -4.75 -10.72
N SER A 114 4.23 -3.84 -9.82
CA SER A 114 5.10 -3.45 -8.71
C SER A 114 4.31 -2.94 -7.50
N LEU A 115 4.96 -3.05 -6.33
CA LEU A 115 4.54 -2.41 -5.08
C LEU A 115 5.67 -1.48 -4.60
N THR A 116 5.36 -0.21 -4.42
CA THR A 116 6.27 0.77 -3.83
C THR A 116 5.75 1.18 -2.45
N LEU A 117 6.57 1.00 -1.41
CA LEU A 117 6.29 1.40 -0.04
C LEU A 117 7.18 2.59 0.34
N ILE A 118 6.58 3.70 0.77
CA ILE A 118 7.28 4.92 1.18
C ILE A 118 6.83 5.29 2.60
N GLY A 119 7.74 5.23 3.57
CA GLY A 119 7.43 5.50 4.98
C GLY A 119 6.39 4.54 5.57
N CYS A 120 6.34 3.31 5.08
CA CYS A 120 5.51 2.23 5.58
C CYS A 120 6.10 0.86 5.22
N ASN A 121 5.70 -0.19 5.93
CA ASN A 121 6.21 -1.54 5.76
C ASN A 121 5.10 -2.58 5.88
N VAL A 122 5.26 -3.73 5.21
CA VAL A 122 4.42 -4.91 5.46
C VAL A 122 4.76 -5.45 6.85
N VAL A 123 3.76 -5.50 7.73
CA VAL A 123 3.95 -5.97 9.11
C VAL A 123 3.21 -7.28 9.40
N GLN A 124 2.26 -7.65 8.57
CA GLN A 124 1.53 -8.93 8.66
C GLN A 124 1.16 -9.45 7.28
N PRO A 125 1.27 -10.77 7.03
CA PRO A 125 1.96 -11.74 7.90
C PRO A 125 3.46 -11.42 8.00
N GLU A 126 4.09 -11.80 9.11
CA GLU A 126 5.52 -11.62 9.28
C GLU A 126 6.30 -12.36 8.19
N GLY A 127 7.26 -11.70 7.56
CA GLY A 127 8.06 -12.25 6.46
C GLY A 127 7.38 -12.18 5.09
N ALA A 128 6.16 -11.66 4.99
CA ALA A 128 5.53 -11.45 3.69
C ALA A 128 6.21 -10.31 2.93
N THR A 129 6.42 -10.53 1.63
CA THR A 129 7.06 -9.56 0.72
C THR A 129 6.33 -9.53 -0.61
N PHE A 130 6.53 -8.46 -1.38
CA PHE A 130 6.06 -8.41 -2.75
C PHE A 130 6.97 -9.23 -3.66
N ASP A 131 6.38 -10.12 -4.46
CA ASP A 131 7.08 -10.90 -5.48
C ASP A 131 6.62 -10.44 -6.88
N PRO A 132 7.50 -9.79 -7.67
CA PRO A 132 7.16 -9.36 -9.03
C PRO A 132 6.81 -10.51 -9.98
N ALA A 133 7.34 -11.72 -9.76
CA ALA A 133 7.03 -12.89 -10.59
C ALA A 133 5.65 -13.50 -10.25
N LYS A 134 5.11 -13.16 -9.10
CA LYS A 134 3.76 -13.55 -8.65
C LYS A 134 2.78 -12.39 -8.67
N HIS A 135 3.25 -11.19 -9.04
CA HIS A 135 2.47 -9.96 -9.13
C HIS A 135 1.72 -9.60 -7.84
N GLY A 136 2.25 -9.98 -6.66
CA GLY A 136 1.52 -9.80 -5.42
C GLY A 136 2.34 -10.00 -4.16
N ILE A 137 1.69 -9.79 -3.01
CA ILE A 137 2.30 -10.07 -1.71
C ILE A 137 2.21 -11.57 -1.44
N VAL A 138 3.38 -12.16 -1.19
CA VAL A 138 3.56 -13.60 -0.94
C VAL A 138 4.14 -13.85 0.43
N LEU A 139 3.90 -15.05 0.95
CA LEU A 139 4.57 -15.61 2.12
C LEU A 139 5.05 -17.03 1.75
N ASN A 140 6.34 -17.29 1.92
CA ASN A 140 6.97 -18.55 1.54
C ASN A 140 6.75 -18.95 0.05
N GLY A 141 6.60 -17.95 -0.85
CA GLY A 141 6.39 -18.14 -2.28
C GLY A 141 4.93 -18.30 -2.72
N ASP A 142 3.99 -18.35 -1.78
CA ASP A 142 2.56 -18.46 -2.07
C ASP A 142 1.84 -17.12 -1.87
N PRO A 143 0.83 -16.76 -2.69
CA PRO A 143 0.02 -15.57 -2.49
C PRO A 143 -0.64 -15.54 -1.12
N VAL A 144 -0.54 -14.41 -0.42
CA VAL A 144 -1.20 -14.23 0.88
C VAL A 144 -2.70 -14.07 0.66
N LYS A 145 -3.48 -15.04 1.14
CA LYS A 145 -4.95 -15.08 1.09
C LYS A 145 -5.60 -14.82 2.45
N THR A 146 -4.82 -14.33 3.37
CA THR A 146 -5.23 -13.90 4.70
C THR A 146 -4.95 -12.42 4.85
N LYS A 147 -5.19 -11.87 6.02
CA LYS A 147 -4.97 -10.46 6.29
C LYS A 147 -3.52 -10.02 6.00
N VAL A 148 -3.36 -9.11 5.05
CA VAL A 148 -2.14 -8.32 4.87
C VAL A 148 -2.30 -7.00 5.61
N THR A 149 -1.29 -6.62 6.39
CA THR A 149 -1.26 -5.32 7.05
C THR A 149 0.02 -4.58 6.67
N ILE A 150 -0.13 -3.39 6.13
CA ILE A 150 0.95 -2.45 5.87
C ILE A 150 0.75 -1.29 6.83
N LYS A 151 1.78 -0.96 7.58
CA LYS A 151 1.74 0.09 8.59
C LYS A 151 2.69 1.22 8.25
N LYS A 152 2.21 2.42 8.47
CA LYS A 152 3.01 3.62 8.47
C LYS A 152 4.13 3.49 9.49
N ASP A 153 5.33 3.86 9.09
CA ASP A 153 6.48 3.94 9.99
C ASP A 153 6.24 5.07 11.02
N PRO A 154 6.16 4.76 12.31
CA PRO A 154 5.91 5.75 13.34
C PRO A 154 7.02 6.81 13.46
N THR A 155 8.21 6.49 12.99
CA THR A 155 9.38 7.39 13.09
C THR A 155 9.47 8.40 11.94
N GLY A 156 8.76 8.16 10.84
CA GLY A 156 8.92 8.94 9.61
C GLY A 156 10.31 8.87 8.99
N ILE A 157 11.19 8.03 9.55
CA ILE A 157 12.53 7.78 9.02
C ILE A 157 12.39 6.53 8.14
N SER A 158 12.32 6.73 6.83
CA SER A 158 12.57 5.63 5.89
C SER A 158 13.89 4.99 6.28
N ALA A 159 13.95 3.67 6.40
CA ALA A 159 15.21 2.99 6.62
C ALA A 159 16.20 3.52 5.59
N ALA A 160 17.20 4.26 6.06
CA ALA A 160 18.24 4.76 5.19
C ALA A 160 18.88 3.52 4.57
N THR A 161 18.69 3.37 3.26
CA THR A 161 19.51 2.42 2.50
C THR A 161 20.94 2.83 2.81
N ALA A 162 21.70 1.96 3.48
CA ALA A 162 23.09 2.23 3.80
C ALA A 162 23.82 2.34 2.46
N GLU A 163 23.98 3.55 1.98
CA GLU A 163 24.97 3.82 0.95
C GLU A 163 26.35 3.48 1.51
N PRO A 164 27.27 2.93 0.72
CA PRO A 164 28.60 2.59 1.20
C PRO A 164 29.23 3.83 1.81
N THR A 165 29.57 3.73 3.07
CA THR A 165 30.07 4.79 3.92
C THR A 165 31.29 5.47 3.30
N VAL A 166 31.09 6.68 2.80
CA VAL A 166 32.20 7.64 2.68
C VAL A 166 32.65 7.92 4.12
N PRO A 167 33.95 7.84 4.46
CA PRO A 167 34.40 8.07 5.81
C PRO A 167 33.93 9.45 6.30
N GLN A 168 33.03 9.46 7.25
CA GLN A 168 32.54 10.71 7.84
C GLN A 168 33.67 11.33 8.67
N SER A 169 34.03 12.56 8.33
CA SER A 169 34.97 13.33 9.14
C SER A 169 34.26 13.83 10.40
N ILE A 170 34.77 13.46 11.56
CA ILE A 170 34.25 13.92 12.83
C ILE A 170 34.98 15.22 13.21
N TYR A 171 34.22 16.21 13.65
CA TYR A 171 34.72 17.51 14.08
C TYR A 171 34.43 17.74 15.57
N SER A 172 35.32 18.43 16.27
CA SER A 172 35.06 18.92 17.62
C SER A 172 33.98 20.01 17.58
N VAL A 173 33.41 20.33 18.74
CA VAL A 173 32.48 21.47 18.90
C VAL A 173 33.11 22.83 18.52
N SER A 174 34.42 22.93 18.44
CA SER A 174 35.15 24.10 17.93
C SER A 174 35.46 24.05 16.43
N GLY A 175 34.95 23.04 15.71
CA GLY A 175 35.09 22.92 14.23
C GLY A 175 36.42 22.31 13.78
N VAL A 176 37.24 21.77 14.66
CA VAL A 176 38.51 21.11 14.32
C VAL A 176 38.23 19.66 13.91
N ARG A 177 38.70 19.24 12.74
CA ARG A 177 38.60 17.85 12.26
C ARG A 177 39.41 16.92 13.19
N LEU A 178 38.73 15.90 13.72
CA LEU A 178 39.37 14.87 14.53
C LEU A 178 39.88 13.76 13.61
N SER A 179 41.20 13.52 13.63
CA SER A 179 41.84 12.41 12.95
C SER A 179 42.16 11.32 13.98
N GLY A 180 41.50 10.17 13.91
CA GLY A 180 41.77 9.01 14.76
C GLY A 180 40.95 7.81 14.35
N GLU A 181 41.54 6.61 14.38
CA GLU A 181 40.82 5.36 14.26
C GLU A 181 39.98 5.13 15.53
N PHE A 182 38.67 5.18 15.41
CA PHE A 182 37.78 4.77 16.48
C PHE A 182 37.59 3.25 16.39
N LYS A 183 38.23 2.52 17.32
CA LYS A 183 37.91 1.09 17.52
C LYS A 183 36.57 1.04 18.27
N ASN A 184 35.65 0.25 17.74
CA ASN A 184 34.40 -0.05 18.44
C ASN A 184 34.68 -0.62 19.83
N LEU A 185 34.13 0.03 20.83
CA LEU A 185 33.99 -0.50 22.19
C LEU A 185 32.64 -1.22 22.29
#